data_7c75d05a740284fce8557f5f9d2696ee
#
_entry.id   7c75d05a740284fce8557f5f9d2696ee
#
_cell.length_a   1.000
_cell.length_b   1.000
_cell.length_c   1.000
_cell.angle_alpha   90.00
_cell.angle_beta   90.00
_cell.angle_gamma   90.00
#
_symmetry.space_group_name_H-M   'P 1'
#
loop_
_entity.id
_entity.type
_entity.pdbx_description
1 polymer ?
#
loop_
_entity_poly.entity_id
_entity_poly.type
_entity_poly.pdbx_seq_one_letter_code
_entity_poly.pdbx_strand_id
1 'polypeptide(L)'
;DPSSDLALLKVQATDLKPITFSNSDDVQIGQWVLAVGNPFNLTSTVTAGIVSAKGRNINIVNNQFPIESFIQTDAAINPGNSGGALVNLEGDLVGVNTAIASKTGSYVGYGFAIPSNIVMKTIDDLREYGEVQRGFVGVDVVDIDGDIGEKLGSNGVLIKRITGTNDEAAKKLEVGDVISKINEKIIDSKSTFDERIAYLRPGDIVKFEVFRNENKMELELTLVNKNGTTKITKKESIISETLGGEFEAISKLEAKTFRIENGVKVTNISTGKLRKMNISEGFIFVKVNGEAQNDPAQLIELLEFYKGQVRIEGIASNGSTQFLSFTFR
;
A
#
# COMPACT_ATOMS: atom_id res chain seq x y z
N ASP A 1 -2.39 3.70 0.60
CA ASP A 1 -1.04 3.13 0.55
C ASP A 1 -0.36 3.46 -0.77
N PRO A 2 0.58 4.40 -0.76
CA PRO A 2 1.27 4.84 -1.98
C PRO A 2 2.17 3.78 -2.61
N SER A 3 2.51 2.72 -1.89
CA SER A 3 3.38 1.68 -2.44
C SER A 3 2.62 0.62 -3.23
N SER A 4 1.30 0.55 -3.08
CA SER A 4 0.40 -0.30 -3.87
C SER A 4 -0.53 0.51 -4.78
N ASP A 5 -0.47 1.85 -4.75
CA ASP A 5 -1.40 2.75 -5.45
C ASP A 5 -2.88 2.50 -5.07
N LEU A 6 -3.15 2.14 -3.82
CA LEU A 6 -4.49 1.86 -3.30
C LEU A 6 -4.90 2.87 -2.24
N ALA A 7 -6.17 3.26 -2.26
CA ALA A 7 -6.79 4.09 -1.23
C ALA A 7 -8.10 3.45 -0.74
N LEU A 8 -8.28 3.41 0.58
CA LEU A 8 -9.53 3.01 1.21
C LEU A 8 -10.34 4.25 1.53
N LEU A 9 -11.56 4.33 0.99
CA LEU A 9 -12.48 5.43 1.21
C LEU A 9 -13.65 4.96 2.08
N LYS A 10 -14.02 5.76 3.09
CA LYS A 10 -15.23 5.56 3.87
C LYS A 10 -16.31 6.51 3.37
N VAL A 11 -17.47 5.97 2.99
CA VAL A 11 -18.62 6.73 2.53
C VAL A 11 -19.79 6.57 3.48
N GLN A 12 -20.63 7.61 3.60
CA GLN A 12 -21.88 7.58 4.35
C GLN A 12 -23.01 7.27 3.35
N ALA A 13 -23.25 5.98 3.13
CA ALA A 13 -24.30 5.50 2.24
C ALA A 13 -24.93 4.22 2.81
N THR A 14 -26.21 4.03 2.54
CA THR A 14 -26.98 2.83 2.88
C THR A 14 -27.26 2.03 1.61
N ASP A 15 -27.63 0.76 1.77
CA ASP A 15 -28.06 -0.13 0.69
C ASP A 15 -27.02 -0.36 -0.41
N LEU A 16 -25.72 -0.30 -0.06
CA LEU A 16 -24.63 -0.61 -0.97
C LEU A 16 -24.56 -2.12 -1.22
N LYS A 17 -24.40 -2.49 -2.49
CA LYS A 17 -24.14 -3.87 -2.88
C LYS A 17 -22.63 -4.06 -3.04
N PRO A 18 -21.94 -4.82 -2.16
CA PRO A 18 -20.54 -5.08 -2.31
C PRO A 18 -20.29 -5.99 -3.51
N ILE A 19 -19.13 -5.81 -4.16
CA ILE A 19 -18.63 -6.74 -5.16
C ILE A 19 -18.00 -7.96 -4.47
N THR A 20 -18.18 -9.15 -5.06
CA THR A 20 -17.49 -10.36 -4.61
C THR A 20 -16.04 -10.32 -5.06
N PHE A 21 -15.11 -10.73 -4.20
CA PHE A 21 -13.69 -10.87 -4.55
C PHE A 21 -13.41 -12.29 -5.05
N SER A 22 -12.84 -12.40 -6.24
CA SER A 22 -12.24 -13.63 -6.74
C SER A 22 -10.79 -13.74 -6.28
N ASN A 23 -10.27 -14.95 -6.17
CA ASN A 23 -8.85 -15.17 -5.90
C ASN A 23 -8.02 -14.88 -7.17
N SER A 24 -7.22 -13.81 -7.14
CA SER A 24 -6.39 -13.42 -8.30
C SER A 24 -5.27 -14.43 -8.64
N ASP A 25 -4.91 -15.34 -7.71
CA ASP A 25 -3.97 -16.42 -8.01
C ASP A 25 -4.53 -17.39 -9.05
N ASP A 26 -5.86 -17.63 -9.03
CA ASP A 26 -6.54 -18.61 -9.89
C ASP A 26 -6.85 -18.05 -11.28
N VAL A 27 -6.70 -16.73 -11.48
CA VAL A 27 -6.87 -16.07 -12.76
C VAL A 27 -5.84 -16.58 -13.77
N GLN A 28 -6.29 -16.96 -14.97
CA GLN A 28 -5.45 -17.54 -16.01
C GLN A 28 -5.20 -16.56 -17.17
N ILE A 29 -4.02 -16.67 -17.78
CA ILE A 29 -3.72 -15.96 -19.04
C ILE A 29 -4.69 -16.47 -20.14
N GLY A 30 -5.28 -15.53 -20.89
CA GLY A 30 -6.34 -15.81 -21.86
C GLY A 30 -7.76 -15.77 -21.30
N GLN A 31 -7.93 -15.70 -19.97
CA GLN A 31 -9.25 -15.56 -19.35
C GLN A 31 -9.88 -14.20 -19.71
N TRP A 32 -11.17 -14.21 -20.07
CA TRP A 32 -11.94 -12.99 -20.34
C TRP A 32 -12.11 -12.17 -19.08
N VAL A 33 -11.93 -10.85 -19.24
CA VAL A 33 -12.15 -9.85 -18.18
C VAL A 33 -12.82 -8.61 -18.73
N LEU A 34 -13.52 -7.91 -17.84
CA LEU A 34 -14.17 -6.65 -18.12
C LEU A 34 -13.56 -5.56 -17.24
N ALA A 35 -13.10 -4.47 -17.83
CA ALA A 35 -12.67 -3.30 -17.09
C ALA A 35 -13.83 -2.31 -17.00
N VAL A 36 -14.21 -1.97 -15.77
CA VAL A 36 -15.33 -1.08 -15.46
C VAL A 36 -14.78 0.22 -14.89
N GLY A 37 -15.35 1.36 -15.30
CA GLY A 37 -14.93 2.65 -14.79
C GLY A 37 -15.76 3.80 -15.35
N ASN A 38 -15.30 5.03 -15.13
CA ASN A 38 -15.98 6.27 -15.52
C ASN A 38 -15.08 7.21 -16.33
N PRO A 39 -14.52 6.72 -17.47
CA PRO A 39 -13.62 7.53 -18.28
C PRO A 39 -14.33 8.76 -18.86
N PHE A 40 -13.62 9.88 -18.94
CA PHE A 40 -14.08 11.12 -19.59
C PHE A 40 -15.40 11.69 -19.02
N ASN A 41 -15.71 11.47 -17.75
CA ASN A 41 -17.02 11.81 -17.14
C ASN A 41 -18.23 11.17 -17.82
N LEU A 42 -18.02 10.12 -18.60
CA LEU A 42 -19.11 9.31 -19.14
C LEU A 42 -19.58 8.33 -18.07
N THR A 43 -20.87 8.18 -17.92
CA THR A 43 -21.47 7.25 -16.94
C THR A 43 -21.16 5.80 -17.31
N SER A 44 -20.55 5.07 -16.37
CA SER A 44 -20.39 3.61 -16.41
C SER A 44 -19.97 3.03 -17.76
N THR A 45 -18.68 3.08 -18.04
CA THR A 45 -18.09 2.47 -19.23
C THR A 45 -17.53 1.10 -18.89
N VAL A 46 -17.82 0.13 -19.75
CA VAL A 46 -17.30 -1.23 -19.68
C VAL A 46 -16.50 -1.52 -20.94
N THR A 47 -15.29 -2.01 -20.78
CA THR A 47 -14.47 -2.51 -21.89
C THR A 47 -14.13 -3.98 -21.64
N ALA A 48 -14.02 -4.78 -22.71
CA ALA A 48 -13.74 -6.20 -22.63
C ALA A 48 -12.36 -6.52 -23.22
N GLY A 49 -11.73 -7.51 -22.66
CA GLY A 49 -10.46 -8.06 -23.11
C GLY A 49 -10.13 -9.35 -22.38
N ILE A 50 -8.86 -9.73 -22.41
CA ILE A 50 -8.36 -10.93 -21.73
C ILE A 50 -7.24 -10.57 -20.76
N VAL A 51 -6.94 -11.48 -19.85
CA VAL A 51 -5.68 -11.45 -19.09
C VAL A 51 -4.54 -11.76 -20.05
N SER A 52 -3.72 -10.78 -20.36
CA SER A 52 -2.60 -10.91 -21.30
C SER A 52 -1.34 -11.46 -20.62
N ALA A 53 -1.15 -11.12 -19.33
CA ALA A 53 -0.05 -11.61 -18.49
C ALA A 53 -0.36 -11.41 -17.01
N LYS A 54 0.45 -12.03 -16.14
CA LYS A 54 0.45 -11.83 -14.68
C LYS A 54 1.87 -11.48 -14.21
N GLY A 55 1.99 -10.93 -13.02
CA GLY A 55 3.29 -10.66 -12.43
C GLY A 55 4.08 -9.56 -13.17
N ARG A 56 3.41 -8.58 -13.78
CA ARG A 56 4.09 -7.51 -14.51
C ARG A 56 4.58 -6.41 -13.59
N ASN A 57 5.88 -6.12 -13.71
CA ASN A 57 6.49 -4.91 -13.15
C ASN A 57 6.71 -3.91 -14.29
N ILE A 58 6.26 -2.69 -14.12
CA ILE A 58 6.36 -1.62 -15.14
C ILE A 58 7.03 -0.35 -14.59
N ASN A 59 7.58 -0.41 -13.39
CA ASN A 59 8.35 0.65 -12.73
C ASN A 59 7.63 2.00 -12.67
N ILE A 60 6.34 2.00 -12.31
CA ILE A 60 5.53 3.23 -12.20
C ILE A 60 5.32 3.67 -10.76
N VAL A 61 5.42 2.75 -9.80
CA VAL A 61 5.24 3.06 -8.39
C VAL A 61 6.53 3.65 -7.82
N ASN A 62 6.59 4.96 -7.73
CA ASN A 62 7.77 5.67 -7.23
C ASN A 62 7.82 5.66 -5.70
N ASN A 63 8.17 4.53 -5.12
CA ASN A 63 8.28 4.33 -3.67
C ASN A 63 9.56 3.54 -3.34
N GLN A 64 9.99 3.57 -2.08
CA GLN A 64 11.16 2.82 -1.61
C GLN A 64 10.96 1.30 -1.69
N PHE A 65 9.73 0.82 -1.52
CA PHE A 65 9.34 -0.59 -1.56
C PHE A 65 8.07 -0.74 -2.40
N PRO A 66 8.17 -0.61 -3.74
CA PRO A 66 7.00 -0.73 -4.62
C PRO A 66 6.51 -2.18 -4.63
N ILE A 67 5.19 -2.36 -4.68
CA ILE A 67 4.57 -3.65 -5.01
C ILE A 67 4.05 -3.55 -6.42
N GLU A 68 4.80 -4.08 -7.36
CA GLU A 68 4.43 -4.13 -8.76
C GLU A 68 4.38 -5.58 -9.23
N SER A 69 3.21 -6.19 -9.11
CA SER A 69 2.87 -7.49 -9.68
C SER A 69 1.49 -7.37 -10.32
N PHE A 70 1.42 -6.64 -11.43
CA PHE A 70 0.16 -6.31 -12.05
C PHE A 70 -0.39 -7.45 -12.91
N ILE A 71 -1.72 -7.56 -12.99
CA ILE A 71 -2.44 -8.25 -14.05
C ILE A 71 -2.41 -7.33 -15.27
N GLN A 72 -1.87 -7.82 -16.37
CA GLN A 72 -1.92 -7.13 -17.65
C GLN A 72 -3.16 -7.57 -18.43
N THR A 73 -3.87 -6.61 -19.05
CA THR A 73 -5.03 -6.86 -19.88
C THR A 73 -5.01 -6.01 -21.15
N ASP A 74 -5.63 -6.49 -22.19
CA ASP A 74 -5.95 -5.73 -23.41
C ASP A 74 -7.37 -5.13 -23.40
N ALA A 75 -8.13 -5.29 -22.31
CA ALA A 75 -9.31 -4.48 -22.07
C ALA A 75 -8.90 -3.00 -22.01
N ALA A 76 -9.57 -2.13 -22.76
CA ALA A 76 -9.16 -0.74 -22.89
C ALA A 76 -9.31 0.03 -21.57
N ILE A 77 -8.20 0.43 -20.99
CA ILE A 77 -8.11 1.29 -19.81
C ILE A 77 -7.69 2.69 -20.26
N ASN A 78 -8.47 3.69 -19.89
CA ASN A 78 -8.21 5.10 -20.17
C ASN A 78 -8.33 5.91 -18.87
N PRO A 79 -7.83 7.15 -18.82
CA PRO A 79 -8.02 8.04 -17.68
C PRO A 79 -9.51 8.11 -17.26
N GLY A 80 -9.79 7.73 -16.01
CA GLY A 80 -11.15 7.59 -15.45
C GLY A 80 -11.57 6.13 -15.18
N ASN A 81 -10.89 5.12 -15.76
CA ASN A 81 -11.08 3.73 -15.35
C ASN A 81 -10.19 3.34 -14.16
N SER A 82 -9.11 4.08 -13.90
CA SER A 82 -8.25 3.85 -12.72
C SER A 82 -9.05 3.96 -11.43
N GLY A 83 -8.87 2.99 -10.53
CA GLY A 83 -9.68 2.79 -9.32
C GLY A 83 -10.98 2.00 -9.57
N GLY A 84 -11.37 1.77 -10.82
CA GLY A 84 -12.49 0.92 -11.20
C GLY A 84 -12.14 -0.57 -11.16
N ALA A 85 -13.17 -1.40 -11.26
CA ALA A 85 -13.02 -2.85 -11.15
C ALA A 85 -12.52 -3.48 -12.47
N LEU A 86 -11.60 -4.46 -12.35
CA LEU A 86 -11.40 -5.50 -13.34
C LEU A 86 -12.12 -6.74 -12.83
N VAL A 87 -13.11 -7.24 -13.59
CA VAL A 87 -13.96 -8.36 -13.17
C VAL A 87 -13.88 -9.52 -14.17
N ASN A 88 -14.16 -10.74 -13.67
CA ASN A 88 -14.35 -11.91 -14.52
C ASN A 88 -15.77 -11.90 -15.15
N LEU A 89 -16.14 -12.95 -15.90
CA LEU A 89 -17.45 -13.04 -16.54
C LEU A 89 -18.60 -13.29 -15.55
N GLU A 90 -18.30 -13.75 -14.34
CA GLU A 90 -19.24 -13.93 -13.23
C GLU A 90 -19.54 -12.59 -12.52
N GLY A 91 -18.75 -11.55 -12.81
CA GLY A 91 -18.85 -10.23 -12.18
C GLY A 91 -18.03 -10.10 -10.90
N ASP A 92 -17.18 -11.09 -10.56
CA ASP A 92 -16.31 -11.04 -9.40
C ASP A 92 -15.04 -10.24 -9.66
N LEU A 93 -14.58 -9.52 -8.65
CA LEU A 93 -13.38 -8.67 -8.72
C LEU A 93 -12.12 -9.52 -8.82
N VAL A 94 -11.40 -9.42 -9.92
CA VAL A 94 -10.07 -10.02 -10.09
C VAL A 94 -8.92 -9.02 -9.91
N GLY A 95 -9.22 -7.72 -9.99
CA GLY A 95 -8.25 -6.66 -9.75
C GLY A 95 -8.88 -5.27 -9.76
N VAL A 96 -8.06 -4.26 -9.41
CA VAL A 96 -8.42 -2.84 -9.49
C VAL A 96 -7.57 -2.19 -10.57
N ASN A 97 -8.22 -1.57 -11.56
CA ASN A 97 -7.53 -0.89 -12.66
C ASN A 97 -6.65 0.24 -12.12
N THR A 98 -5.40 0.33 -12.56
CA THR A 98 -4.47 1.35 -12.06
C THR A 98 -3.77 2.13 -13.17
N ALA A 99 -3.15 1.47 -14.13
CA ALA A 99 -2.24 2.12 -15.06
C ALA A 99 -2.36 1.61 -16.49
N ILE A 100 -1.75 2.37 -17.40
CA ILE A 100 -1.47 1.97 -18.78
C ILE A 100 0.02 2.16 -19.07
N ALA A 101 0.64 1.25 -19.83
CA ALA A 101 1.95 1.52 -20.41
C ALA A 101 1.76 2.32 -21.70
N SER A 102 1.96 3.63 -21.61
CA SER A 102 1.77 4.52 -22.77
C SER A 102 2.76 5.67 -22.73
N LYS A 103 3.38 5.97 -23.87
CA LYS A 103 4.22 7.15 -24.05
C LYS A 103 3.39 8.43 -24.29
N THR A 104 2.16 8.28 -24.73
CA THR A 104 1.26 9.38 -25.12
C THR A 104 0.17 9.66 -24.10
N GLY A 105 0.05 8.82 -23.06
CA GLY A 105 -1.06 8.88 -22.10
C GLY A 105 -2.36 8.27 -22.59
N SER A 106 -2.40 7.74 -23.83
CA SER A 106 -3.55 7.03 -24.39
C SER A 106 -3.32 5.53 -24.38
N TYR A 107 -4.39 4.76 -24.25
CA TYR A 107 -4.35 3.30 -24.31
C TYR A 107 -3.78 2.81 -25.67
N VAL A 108 -2.83 1.87 -25.60
CA VAL A 108 -2.15 1.28 -26.76
C VAL A 108 -2.09 -0.25 -26.68
N GLY A 109 -3.05 -0.88 -25.99
CA GLY A 109 -3.13 -2.34 -25.85
C GLY A 109 -2.54 -2.89 -24.56
N TYR A 110 -2.07 -2.05 -23.63
CA TYR A 110 -1.44 -2.46 -22.38
C TYR A 110 -2.10 -1.77 -21.20
N GLY A 111 -3.08 -2.41 -20.60
CA GLY A 111 -3.72 -2.01 -19.35
C GLY A 111 -3.21 -2.86 -18.18
N PHE A 112 -3.22 -2.31 -16.98
CA PHE A 112 -2.73 -2.96 -15.76
C PHE A 112 -3.71 -2.80 -14.62
N ALA A 113 -3.87 -3.88 -13.84
CA ALA A 113 -4.69 -3.89 -12.65
C ALA A 113 -3.92 -4.50 -11.47
N ILE A 114 -4.18 -3.98 -10.29
CA ILE A 114 -3.66 -4.51 -9.02
C ILE A 114 -4.45 -5.78 -8.69
N PRO A 115 -3.82 -6.94 -8.46
CA PRO A 115 -4.51 -8.19 -8.15
C PRO A 115 -5.43 -8.09 -6.93
N SER A 116 -6.59 -8.73 -6.97
CA SER A 116 -7.60 -8.69 -5.89
C SER A 116 -7.06 -9.17 -4.54
N ASN A 117 -6.12 -10.12 -4.51
CA ASN A 117 -5.50 -10.58 -3.26
C ASN A 117 -4.65 -9.48 -2.60
N ILE A 118 -3.91 -8.67 -3.38
CA ILE A 118 -3.18 -7.49 -2.87
C ILE A 118 -4.18 -6.44 -2.38
N VAL A 119 -5.25 -6.20 -3.13
CA VAL A 119 -6.31 -5.25 -2.73
C VAL A 119 -6.93 -5.66 -1.40
N MET A 120 -7.33 -6.91 -1.25
CA MET A 120 -7.95 -7.44 -0.03
C MET A 120 -7.03 -7.28 1.18
N LYS A 121 -5.77 -7.74 1.05
CA LYS A 121 -4.78 -7.61 2.12
C LYS A 121 -4.53 -6.16 2.51
N THR A 122 -4.43 -5.27 1.53
CA THR A 122 -4.23 -3.83 1.77
C THR A 122 -5.42 -3.21 2.51
N ILE A 123 -6.66 -3.53 2.11
CA ILE A 123 -7.89 -3.05 2.76
C ILE A 123 -7.99 -3.56 4.19
N ASP A 124 -7.70 -4.83 4.42
CA ASP A 124 -7.76 -5.44 5.76
C ASP A 124 -6.75 -4.77 6.70
N ASP A 125 -5.52 -4.56 6.23
CA ASP A 125 -4.50 -3.88 7.02
C ASP A 125 -4.89 -2.43 7.34
N LEU A 126 -5.37 -1.67 6.34
CA LEU A 126 -5.80 -0.28 6.55
C LEU A 126 -6.97 -0.18 7.53
N ARG A 127 -7.90 -1.15 7.49
CA ARG A 127 -9.03 -1.21 8.43
C ARG A 127 -8.62 -1.54 9.85
N GLU A 128 -7.70 -2.50 10.02
CA GLU A 128 -7.33 -3.05 11.32
C GLU A 128 -6.22 -2.24 12.02
N TYR A 129 -5.24 -1.80 11.22
CA TYR A 129 -4.01 -1.19 11.76
C TYR A 129 -3.85 0.29 11.36
N GLY A 130 -4.65 0.80 10.43
CA GLY A 130 -4.51 2.16 9.90
C GLY A 130 -3.33 2.33 8.92
N GLU A 131 -2.51 1.29 8.76
CA GLU A 131 -1.40 1.25 7.80
C GLU A 131 -1.16 -0.17 7.28
N VAL A 132 -0.63 -0.29 6.07
CA VAL A 132 -0.32 -1.59 5.47
C VAL A 132 0.88 -2.22 6.15
N GLN A 133 0.71 -3.43 6.65
CA GLN A 133 1.76 -4.22 7.27
C GLN A 133 2.60 -4.92 6.19
N ARG A 134 3.91 -4.78 6.26
CA ARG A 134 4.82 -5.37 5.27
C ARG A 134 5.85 -6.25 5.95
N GLY A 135 5.84 -7.52 5.56
CA GLY A 135 6.90 -8.45 5.87
C GLY A 135 8.12 -8.20 4.97
N PHE A 136 9.31 -8.29 5.56
CA PHE A 136 10.58 -8.23 4.83
C PHE A 136 11.39 -9.49 5.13
N VAL A 137 11.89 -10.10 4.06
CA VAL A 137 12.85 -11.22 4.15
C VAL A 137 14.22 -10.72 4.58
N GLY A 138 14.60 -9.51 4.17
CA GLY A 138 15.93 -8.93 4.43
C GLY A 138 16.94 -9.25 3.34
N VAL A 139 16.48 -9.46 2.10
CA VAL A 139 17.34 -9.70 0.93
C VAL A 139 16.90 -8.82 -0.24
N ASP A 140 17.84 -8.48 -1.11
CA ASP A 140 17.58 -7.95 -2.43
C ASP A 140 17.75 -9.08 -3.45
N VAL A 141 16.73 -9.27 -4.27
CA VAL A 141 16.73 -10.30 -5.30
C VAL A 141 16.69 -9.69 -6.71
N VAL A 142 17.19 -10.45 -7.68
CA VAL A 142 17.12 -10.12 -9.12
C VAL A 142 16.60 -11.31 -9.89
N ASP A 143 16.02 -11.04 -11.06
CA ASP A 143 15.65 -12.09 -11.99
C ASP A 143 16.89 -12.84 -12.47
N ILE A 144 16.74 -14.13 -12.75
CA ILE A 144 17.77 -14.97 -13.31
C ILE A 144 17.61 -14.95 -14.83
N ASP A 145 18.64 -14.54 -15.54
CA ASP A 145 18.71 -14.69 -17.01
C ASP A 145 18.68 -16.17 -17.39
N GLY A 146 18.07 -16.47 -18.56
CA GLY A 146 17.88 -17.85 -19.04
C GLY A 146 19.15 -18.70 -18.99
N ASP A 147 20.31 -18.14 -19.41
CA ASP A 147 21.61 -18.82 -19.40
C ASP A 147 22.09 -19.17 -17.99
N ILE A 148 21.75 -18.33 -16.98
CA ILE A 148 22.09 -18.58 -15.57
C ILE A 148 21.14 -19.63 -15.00
N GLY A 149 19.84 -19.59 -15.36
CA GLY A 149 18.84 -20.56 -14.93
C GLY A 149 19.17 -21.96 -15.43
N GLU A 150 19.58 -22.11 -16.70
CA GLU A 150 20.04 -23.39 -17.25
C GLU A 150 21.26 -23.93 -16.50
N LYS A 151 22.26 -23.09 -16.20
CA LYS A 151 23.47 -23.48 -15.46
C LYS A 151 23.20 -23.87 -14.02
N LEU A 152 22.20 -23.23 -13.37
CA LEU A 152 21.83 -23.51 -11.99
C LEU A 152 20.80 -24.62 -11.88
N GLY A 153 20.23 -25.09 -13.01
CA GLY A 153 19.17 -26.12 -13.04
C GLY A 153 17.90 -25.72 -12.34
N SER A 154 17.68 -24.42 -12.15
CA SER A 154 16.56 -23.90 -11.40
C SER A 154 16.06 -22.56 -11.94
N ASN A 155 14.74 -22.43 -12.04
CA ASN A 155 14.08 -21.14 -12.18
C ASN A 155 13.89 -20.52 -10.81
N GLY A 156 13.90 -19.19 -10.73
CA GLY A 156 13.73 -18.48 -9.46
C GLY A 156 14.26 -17.08 -9.48
N VAL A 157 14.57 -16.56 -8.30
CA VAL A 157 15.23 -15.26 -8.13
C VAL A 157 16.55 -15.45 -7.39
N LEU A 158 17.58 -14.74 -7.84
CA LEU A 158 18.91 -14.79 -7.27
C LEU A 158 19.05 -13.75 -6.15
N ILE A 159 19.54 -14.17 -4.98
CA ILE A 159 19.89 -13.25 -3.89
C ILE A 159 21.18 -12.50 -4.28
N LYS A 160 21.03 -11.21 -4.57
CA LYS A 160 22.13 -10.31 -4.91
C LYS A 160 22.78 -9.71 -3.67
N ARG A 161 22.00 -9.48 -2.60
CA ARG A 161 22.47 -8.84 -1.37
C ARG A 161 21.60 -9.24 -0.18
N ILE A 162 22.23 -9.39 0.99
CA ILE A 162 21.56 -9.48 2.29
C ILE A 162 21.57 -8.08 2.90
N THR A 163 20.39 -7.53 3.22
CA THR A 163 20.24 -6.13 3.63
C THR A 163 20.53 -5.89 5.11
N GLY A 164 20.60 -6.98 5.92
CA GLY A 164 20.77 -6.90 7.37
C GLY A 164 19.51 -6.48 8.15
N THR A 165 18.36 -6.31 7.46
CA THR A 165 17.10 -5.98 8.13
C THR A 165 16.55 -7.15 8.95
N ASN A 166 16.85 -8.38 8.52
CA ASN A 166 16.43 -9.63 9.17
C ASN A 166 17.62 -10.47 9.58
N ASP A 167 17.91 -10.52 10.87
CA ASP A 167 19.04 -11.26 11.44
C ASP A 167 18.96 -12.77 11.20
N GLU A 168 17.74 -13.34 11.12
CA GLU A 168 17.53 -14.75 10.84
C GLU A 168 17.91 -15.07 9.40
N ALA A 169 17.47 -14.23 8.46
CA ALA A 169 17.83 -14.37 7.04
C ALA A 169 19.34 -14.23 6.83
N ALA A 170 19.99 -13.29 7.52
CA ALA A 170 21.43 -13.10 7.46
C ALA A 170 22.26 -14.32 7.94
N LYS A 171 21.66 -15.18 8.75
CA LYS A 171 22.29 -16.43 9.23
C LYS A 171 22.01 -17.65 8.35
N LYS A 172 20.88 -17.65 7.65
CA LYS A 172 20.38 -18.83 6.92
C LYS A 172 20.56 -18.72 5.41
N LEU A 173 20.51 -17.49 4.86
CA LEU A 173 20.63 -17.22 3.43
C LEU A 173 22.02 -16.68 3.09
N GLU A 174 22.46 -16.93 1.86
CA GLU A 174 23.73 -16.44 1.31
C GLU A 174 23.51 -15.71 -0.02
N VAL A 175 24.44 -14.80 -0.33
CA VAL A 175 24.47 -14.19 -1.67
C VAL A 175 24.80 -15.28 -2.68
N GLY A 176 24.03 -15.37 -3.75
CA GLY A 176 24.12 -16.44 -4.74
C GLY A 176 23.08 -17.54 -4.56
N ASP A 177 22.35 -17.59 -3.47
CA ASP A 177 21.20 -18.50 -3.34
C ASP A 177 20.12 -18.15 -4.36
N VAL A 178 19.44 -19.16 -4.89
CA VAL A 178 18.28 -19.03 -5.77
C VAL A 178 17.03 -19.46 -5.02
N ILE A 179 16.09 -18.54 -4.85
CA ILE A 179 14.78 -18.83 -4.27
C ILE A 179 13.83 -19.27 -5.39
N SER A 180 13.36 -20.51 -5.35
CA SER A 180 12.46 -21.11 -6.35
C SER A 180 11.03 -21.22 -5.89
N LYS A 181 10.76 -21.27 -4.56
CA LYS A 181 9.41 -21.28 -4.00
C LYS A 181 9.32 -20.51 -2.70
N ILE A 182 8.11 -19.98 -2.47
CA ILE A 182 7.66 -19.41 -1.21
C ILE A 182 6.32 -20.05 -0.86
N ASN A 183 6.22 -20.74 0.30
CA ASN A 183 4.99 -21.42 0.74
C ASN A 183 4.35 -22.25 -0.39
N GLU A 184 5.09 -23.18 -0.98
CA GLU A 184 4.68 -24.06 -2.11
C GLU A 184 4.36 -23.35 -3.44
N LYS A 185 4.37 -22.02 -3.49
CA LYS A 185 4.15 -21.26 -4.72
C LYS A 185 5.46 -21.04 -5.46
N ILE A 186 5.47 -21.34 -6.75
CA ILE A 186 6.64 -21.16 -7.62
C ILE A 186 6.98 -19.68 -7.74
N ILE A 187 8.25 -19.36 -7.65
CA ILE A 187 8.82 -18.04 -7.89
C ILE A 187 9.62 -18.14 -9.20
N ASP A 188 9.18 -17.42 -10.21
CA ASP A 188 9.78 -17.38 -11.54
C ASP A 188 10.37 -16.01 -11.89
N SER A 189 10.07 -15.01 -11.10
CA SER A 189 10.51 -13.63 -11.30
C SER A 189 10.56 -12.85 -9.98
N LYS A 190 11.29 -11.73 -10.01
CA LYS A 190 11.29 -10.77 -8.89
C LYS A 190 9.89 -10.25 -8.58
N SER A 191 9.08 -10.03 -9.60
CA SER A 191 7.69 -9.59 -9.45
C SER A 191 6.85 -10.60 -8.69
N THR A 192 6.99 -11.90 -9.01
CA THR A 192 6.30 -12.98 -8.30
C THR A 192 6.80 -13.11 -6.86
N PHE A 193 8.11 -12.93 -6.63
CA PHE A 193 8.69 -12.88 -5.29
C PHE A 193 8.10 -11.73 -4.48
N ASP A 194 8.13 -10.51 -5.01
CA ASP A 194 7.61 -9.31 -4.35
C ASP A 194 6.11 -9.45 -4.03
N GLU A 195 5.32 -10.04 -4.95
CA GLU A 195 3.91 -10.33 -4.75
C GLU A 195 3.67 -11.29 -3.58
N ARG A 196 4.40 -12.41 -3.55
CA ARG A 196 4.23 -13.41 -2.48
C ARG A 196 4.57 -12.84 -1.10
N ILE A 197 5.62 -12.03 -1.03
CA ILE A 197 5.98 -11.33 0.21
C ILE A 197 4.95 -10.24 0.55
N ALA A 198 4.37 -9.56 -0.43
CA ALA A 198 3.36 -8.52 -0.20
C ALA A 198 2.08 -9.03 0.49
N TYR A 199 1.73 -10.30 0.34
CA TYR A 199 0.60 -10.92 1.04
C TYR A 199 0.85 -11.17 2.52
N LEU A 200 2.10 -11.10 2.97
CA LEU A 200 2.55 -11.53 4.28
C LEU A 200 2.83 -10.33 5.21
N ARG A 201 2.78 -10.61 6.50
CA ARG A 201 2.97 -9.61 7.57
C ARG A 201 4.24 -9.88 8.37
N PRO A 202 4.75 -8.89 9.10
CA PRO A 202 5.78 -9.13 10.11
C PRO A 202 5.31 -10.18 11.14
N GLY A 203 6.18 -11.15 11.45
CA GLY A 203 5.86 -12.26 12.34
C GLY A 203 5.38 -13.53 11.63
N ASP A 204 5.01 -13.45 10.34
CA ASP A 204 4.66 -14.66 9.57
C ASP A 204 5.90 -15.51 9.35
N ILE A 205 5.74 -16.82 9.55
CA ILE A 205 6.77 -17.84 9.27
C ILE A 205 6.56 -18.32 7.84
N VAL A 206 7.61 -18.25 7.06
CA VAL A 206 7.58 -18.51 5.61
C VAL A 206 8.55 -19.63 5.26
N LYS A 207 8.10 -20.58 4.47
CA LYS A 207 8.94 -21.66 3.93
C LYS A 207 9.52 -21.24 2.58
N PHE A 208 10.82 -21.33 2.44
CA PHE A 208 11.55 -21.07 1.22
C PHE A 208 12.16 -22.37 0.69
N GLU A 209 11.97 -22.64 -0.59
CA GLU A 209 12.76 -23.61 -1.33
C GLU A 209 13.91 -22.83 -1.99
N VAL A 210 15.14 -23.21 -1.63
CA VAL A 210 16.35 -22.48 -2.03
C VAL A 210 17.31 -23.46 -2.68
N PHE A 211 17.99 -23.04 -3.74
CA PHE A 211 19.12 -23.75 -4.32
C PHE A 211 20.41 -23.02 -3.98
N ARG A 212 21.35 -23.75 -3.37
CA ARG A 212 22.70 -23.31 -3.04
C ARG A 212 23.70 -24.30 -3.62
N ASN A 213 24.56 -23.85 -4.54
CA ASN A 213 25.53 -24.71 -5.23
C ASN A 213 24.86 -26.01 -5.79
N GLU A 214 23.76 -25.84 -6.55
CA GLU A 214 22.93 -26.90 -7.14
C GLU A 214 22.22 -27.81 -6.11
N ASN A 215 22.45 -27.63 -4.82
CA ASN A 215 21.76 -28.39 -3.79
C ASN A 215 20.47 -27.72 -3.37
N LYS A 216 19.37 -28.44 -3.44
CA LYS A 216 18.06 -28.02 -2.97
C LYS A 216 18.00 -28.10 -1.44
N MET A 217 17.49 -27.06 -0.82
CA MET A 217 17.26 -26.99 0.63
C MET A 217 15.95 -26.27 0.93
N GLU A 218 15.34 -26.60 2.07
CA GLU A 218 14.17 -25.91 2.57
C GLU A 218 14.55 -25.14 3.84
N LEU A 219 14.11 -23.89 3.90
CA LEU A 219 14.38 -22.98 5.01
C LEU A 219 13.09 -22.37 5.49
N GLU A 220 12.94 -22.21 6.79
CA GLU A 220 11.88 -21.39 7.38
C GLU A 220 12.50 -20.10 7.90
N LEU A 221 11.84 -18.97 7.60
CA LEU A 221 12.23 -17.66 8.08
C LEU A 221 11.02 -16.93 8.62
N THR A 222 11.21 -16.20 9.72
CA THR A 222 10.22 -15.28 10.23
C THR A 222 10.40 -13.91 9.57
N LEU A 223 9.34 -13.38 8.96
CA LEU A 223 9.39 -12.05 8.36
C LEU A 223 9.43 -10.96 9.43
N VAL A 224 10.11 -9.88 9.12
CA VAL A 224 10.24 -8.72 10.00
C VAL A 224 9.67 -7.47 9.33
N ASN A 225 9.36 -6.44 10.11
CA ASN A 225 9.02 -5.12 9.59
C ASN A 225 10.29 -4.36 9.16
N LYS A 226 10.13 -3.16 8.61
CA LYS A 226 11.25 -2.28 8.19
C LYS A 226 12.28 -1.96 9.28
N ASN A 227 11.91 -2.14 10.55
CA ASN A 227 12.77 -1.89 11.71
C ASN A 227 13.44 -3.18 12.23
N GLY A 228 13.30 -4.32 11.51
CA GLY A 228 13.90 -5.60 11.89
C GLY A 228 13.17 -6.32 13.03
N THR A 229 11.92 -5.98 13.30
CA THR A 229 11.11 -6.62 14.35
C THR A 229 9.90 -7.35 13.79
N THR A 230 9.37 -8.32 14.52
CA THR A 230 8.14 -9.05 14.17
C THR A 230 6.86 -8.33 14.57
N LYS A 231 6.99 -7.11 15.11
CA LYS A 231 5.82 -6.36 15.62
C LYS A 231 4.99 -5.80 14.48
N ILE A 232 3.68 -5.97 14.59
CA ILE A 232 2.70 -5.23 13.81
C ILE A 232 2.72 -3.78 14.27
N THR A 233 2.79 -2.86 13.33
CA THR A 233 2.72 -1.43 13.62
C THR A 233 1.24 -1.01 13.52
N LYS A 234 0.72 -0.39 14.56
CA LYS A 234 -0.62 0.18 14.52
C LYS A 234 -0.49 1.69 14.51
N LYS A 235 -1.15 2.34 13.58
CA LYS A 235 -1.26 3.79 13.58
C LYS A 235 -2.19 4.16 14.74
N GLU A 236 -1.61 4.72 15.78
CA GLU A 236 -2.38 5.13 16.94
C GLU A 236 -3.12 6.43 16.61
N SER A 237 -4.44 6.34 16.50
CA SER A 237 -5.31 7.51 16.53
C SER A 237 -5.87 7.66 17.95
N ILE A 238 -5.95 8.89 18.42
CA ILE A 238 -6.51 9.22 19.74
C ILE A 238 -7.78 10.03 19.53
N ILE A 239 -8.87 9.56 20.12
CA ILE A 239 -10.16 10.25 20.09
C ILE A 239 -10.27 11.18 21.28
N SER A 240 -10.60 12.46 21.03
CA SER A 240 -10.99 13.42 22.06
C SER A 240 -12.45 13.80 21.88
N GLU A 241 -13.29 13.41 22.80
CA GLU A 241 -14.70 13.82 22.83
C GLU A 241 -14.85 15.33 23.08
N THR A 242 -14.00 15.90 23.91
CA THR A 242 -14.00 17.33 24.22
C THR A 242 -13.67 18.19 23.01
N LEU A 243 -12.65 17.82 22.27
CA LEU A 243 -12.27 18.50 21.03
C LEU A 243 -13.24 18.14 19.90
N GLY A 244 -13.86 16.97 19.97
CA GLY A 244 -14.78 16.45 18.97
C GLY A 244 -14.05 15.99 17.71
N GLY A 245 -12.98 15.22 17.87
CA GLY A 245 -12.20 14.71 16.76
C GLY A 245 -11.29 13.55 17.10
N GLU A 246 -10.77 12.94 16.06
CA GLU A 246 -9.80 11.89 16.09
C GLU A 246 -8.47 12.41 15.51
N PHE A 247 -7.37 12.12 16.17
CA PHE A 247 -6.06 12.69 15.89
C PHE A 247 -5.02 11.60 15.67
N GLU A 248 -4.17 11.78 14.69
CA GLU A 248 -3.04 10.90 14.41
C GLU A 248 -1.77 11.69 14.08
N ALA A 249 -0.60 11.12 14.35
CA ALA A 249 0.65 11.66 13.84
C ALA A 249 0.70 11.50 12.33
N ILE A 250 1.18 12.52 11.61
CA ILE A 250 1.34 12.42 10.15
C ILE A 250 2.38 11.37 9.76
N SER A 251 2.16 10.75 8.61
CA SER A 251 3.13 9.85 8.02
C SER A 251 4.35 10.59 7.45
N LYS A 252 5.47 9.88 7.27
CA LYS A 252 6.66 10.43 6.59
C LYS A 252 6.35 10.92 5.17
N LEU A 253 5.38 10.30 4.50
CA LEU A 253 4.97 10.73 3.17
C LEU A 253 4.20 12.05 3.21
N GLU A 254 3.25 12.21 4.14
CA GLU A 254 2.53 13.47 4.34
C GLU A 254 3.52 14.58 4.73
N ALA A 255 4.46 14.31 5.63
CA ALA A 255 5.53 15.22 6.00
C ALA A 255 6.31 15.71 4.77
N LYS A 256 6.72 14.78 3.90
CA LYS A 256 7.41 15.10 2.64
C LYS A 256 6.51 15.87 1.66
N THR A 257 5.25 15.46 1.51
CA THR A 257 4.28 16.08 0.59
C THR A 257 4.02 17.53 0.97
N PHE A 258 3.82 17.80 2.24
CA PHE A 258 3.54 19.14 2.76
C PHE A 258 4.80 19.93 3.14
N ARG A 259 5.99 19.34 2.96
CA ARG A 259 7.30 19.95 3.29
C ARG A 259 7.40 20.41 4.74
N ILE A 260 6.93 19.59 5.65
CA ILE A 260 6.99 19.77 7.10
C ILE A 260 7.73 18.60 7.75
N GLU A 261 8.31 18.81 8.93
CA GLU A 261 9.01 17.73 9.64
C GLU A 261 8.06 16.83 10.43
N ASN A 262 7.07 17.46 11.09
CA ASN A 262 6.13 16.79 11.97
C ASN A 262 4.75 17.45 11.89
N GLY A 263 3.74 16.78 12.40
CA GLY A 263 2.39 17.29 12.50
C GLY A 263 1.43 16.28 13.12
N VAL A 264 0.31 16.77 13.60
CA VAL A 264 -0.81 15.97 14.08
C VAL A 264 -2.03 16.27 13.23
N LYS A 265 -2.54 15.25 12.56
CA LYS A 265 -3.66 15.35 11.62
C LYS A 265 -4.97 14.99 12.31
N VAL A 266 -6.00 15.73 11.98
CA VAL A 266 -7.39 15.41 12.33
C VAL A 266 -7.97 14.47 11.27
N THR A 267 -8.30 13.24 11.65
CA THR A 267 -8.80 12.21 10.73
C THR A 267 -10.31 12.10 10.70
N ASN A 268 -10.95 12.54 11.79
CA ASN A 268 -12.41 12.55 11.89
C ASN A 268 -12.86 13.72 12.76
N ILE A 269 -14.01 14.32 12.44
CA ILE A 269 -14.60 15.41 13.23
C ILE A 269 -16.03 15.08 13.61
N SER A 270 -16.29 15.10 14.91
CA SER A 270 -17.61 15.01 15.54
C SER A 270 -18.06 16.36 16.11
N THR A 271 -18.97 16.35 17.04
CA THR A 271 -19.39 17.56 17.76
C THR A 271 -18.38 17.91 18.83
N GLY A 272 -17.79 19.13 18.79
CA GLY A 272 -16.78 19.54 19.77
C GLY A 272 -16.16 20.91 19.52
N LYS A 273 -15.01 21.16 20.19
CA LYS A 273 -14.27 22.43 20.04
C LYS A 273 -13.73 22.67 18.63
N LEU A 274 -13.28 21.61 17.92
CA LEU A 274 -12.72 21.74 16.57
C LEU A 274 -13.68 22.39 15.57
N ARG A 275 -14.97 22.02 15.62
CA ARG A 275 -15.99 22.67 14.77
C ARG A 275 -16.15 24.15 15.06
N LYS A 276 -16.09 24.55 16.34
CA LYS A 276 -16.14 25.97 16.74
C LYS A 276 -14.92 26.74 16.26
N MET A 277 -13.79 26.05 16.09
CA MET A 277 -12.54 26.60 15.57
C MET A 277 -12.51 26.60 14.03
N ASN A 278 -13.57 26.15 13.38
CA ASN A 278 -13.66 26.00 11.92
C ASN A 278 -12.54 25.11 11.33
N ILE A 279 -12.09 24.14 12.14
CA ILE A 279 -11.12 23.12 11.71
C ILE A 279 -11.92 22.00 11.06
N SER A 280 -11.45 21.56 9.90
CA SER A 280 -12.05 20.49 9.12
C SER A 280 -11.21 19.21 9.18
N GLU A 281 -11.81 18.10 8.81
CA GLU A 281 -11.12 16.82 8.62
C GLU A 281 -9.99 17.00 7.60
N GLY A 282 -8.85 16.36 7.87
CA GLY A 282 -7.62 16.49 7.09
C GLY A 282 -6.73 17.68 7.51
N PHE A 283 -7.16 18.53 8.45
CA PHE A 283 -6.30 19.60 8.97
C PHE A 283 -5.12 19.01 9.74
N ILE A 284 -3.92 19.55 9.51
CA ILE A 284 -2.69 19.15 10.20
C ILE A 284 -2.23 20.28 11.11
N PHE A 285 -2.16 20.02 12.40
CA PHE A 285 -1.53 20.92 13.37
C PHE A 285 -0.02 20.77 13.26
N VAL A 286 0.67 21.82 12.84
CA VAL A 286 2.14 21.85 12.70
C VAL A 286 2.77 22.45 13.93
N LYS A 287 2.26 23.62 14.38
CA LYS A 287 2.70 24.27 15.62
C LYS A 287 1.50 24.82 16.40
N VAL A 288 1.62 24.78 17.72
CA VAL A 288 0.71 25.45 18.65
C VAL A 288 1.53 26.32 19.58
N ASN A 289 1.20 27.61 19.62
CA ASN A 289 1.96 28.64 20.39
C ASN A 289 3.47 28.69 20.04
N GLY A 290 3.84 28.34 18.79
CA GLY A 290 5.23 28.28 18.31
C GLY A 290 5.93 26.93 18.55
N GLU A 291 5.34 26.02 19.32
CA GLU A 291 5.90 24.70 19.59
C GLU A 291 5.42 23.68 18.53
N ALA A 292 6.35 22.89 17.97
CA ALA A 292 6.06 21.87 16.98
C ALA A 292 5.24 20.73 17.60
N GLN A 293 4.24 20.26 16.85
CA GLN A 293 3.36 19.17 17.27
C GLN A 293 3.73 17.88 16.56
N ASN A 294 3.99 16.82 17.32
CA ASN A 294 4.35 15.50 16.79
C ASN A 294 3.64 14.34 17.51
N ASP A 295 2.98 14.62 18.63
CA ASP A 295 2.31 13.66 19.47
C ASP A 295 0.83 14.03 19.62
N PRO A 296 -0.10 13.19 19.11
CA PRO A 296 -1.54 13.42 19.24
C PRO A 296 -2.02 13.57 20.69
N ALA A 297 -1.45 12.79 21.63
CA ALA A 297 -1.86 12.85 23.03
C ALA A 297 -1.49 14.19 23.67
N GLN A 298 -0.27 14.67 23.44
CA GLN A 298 0.20 15.98 23.94
C GLN A 298 -0.60 17.14 23.34
N LEU A 299 -0.91 17.08 22.04
CA LEU A 299 -1.74 18.09 21.38
C LEU A 299 -3.14 18.13 21.99
N ILE A 300 -3.77 16.97 22.20
CA ILE A 300 -5.10 16.86 22.79
C ILE A 300 -5.09 17.47 24.20
N GLU A 301 -4.17 17.04 25.06
CA GLU A 301 -4.03 17.54 26.41
C GLU A 301 -3.85 19.07 26.44
N LEU A 302 -2.97 19.58 25.57
CA LEU A 302 -2.74 21.01 25.42
C LEU A 302 -4.03 21.75 25.05
N LEU A 303 -4.78 21.29 24.01
CA LEU A 303 -5.98 22.00 23.55
C LEU A 303 -7.21 21.81 24.46
N GLU A 304 -7.27 20.73 25.22
CA GLU A 304 -8.37 20.51 26.18
C GLU A 304 -8.29 21.38 27.41
N PHE A 305 -7.08 21.51 27.98
CA PHE A 305 -6.85 22.15 29.27
C PHE A 305 -6.30 23.59 29.18
N TYR A 306 -5.92 24.03 27.97
CA TYR A 306 -5.38 25.39 27.81
C TYR A 306 -6.45 26.45 28.07
N LYS A 307 -6.04 27.50 28.81
CA LYS A 307 -6.85 28.69 29.06
C LYS A 307 -6.13 29.92 28.50
N GLY A 308 -6.83 30.72 27.71
CA GLY A 308 -6.25 31.87 27.06
C GLY A 308 -6.19 31.79 25.56
N GLN A 309 -5.38 32.65 24.96
CA GLN A 309 -5.24 32.74 23.49
C GLN A 309 -4.26 31.66 22.97
N VAL A 310 -4.73 30.81 22.07
CA VAL A 310 -3.93 29.80 21.36
C VAL A 310 -3.70 30.26 19.93
N ARG A 311 -2.46 30.18 19.47
CA ARG A 311 -2.07 30.41 18.07
C ARG A 311 -1.70 29.07 17.43
N ILE A 312 -2.31 28.75 16.28
CA ILE A 312 -2.14 27.50 15.59
C ILE A 312 -1.56 27.81 14.19
N GLU A 313 -0.46 27.17 13.87
CA GLU A 313 0.06 27.07 12.52
C GLU A 313 -0.26 25.66 12.02
N GLY A 314 -0.98 25.55 10.91
CA GLY A 314 -1.41 24.26 10.38
C GLY A 314 -1.57 24.27 8.88
N ILE A 315 -1.87 23.09 8.34
CA ILE A 315 -2.13 22.86 6.91
C ILE A 315 -3.56 22.37 6.76
N ALA A 316 -4.33 23.07 5.94
CA ALA A 316 -5.69 22.66 5.62
C ALA A 316 -5.68 21.44 4.67
N SER A 317 -6.81 20.75 4.54
CA SER A 317 -6.99 19.58 3.66
C SER A 317 -6.66 19.84 2.19
N ASN A 318 -6.74 21.10 1.75
CA ASN A 318 -6.34 21.52 0.40
C ASN A 318 -4.84 21.83 0.24
N GLY A 319 -4.04 21.60 1.28
CA GLY A 319 -2.59 21.84 1.30
C GLY A 319 -2.17 23.29 1.60
N SER A 320 -3.10 24.20 1.85
CA SER A 320 -2.77 25.59 2.18
C SER A 320 -2.36 25.73 3.65
N THR A 321 -1.28 26.49 3.90
CA THR A 321 -0.88 26.85 5.27
C THR A 321 -1.87 27.86 5.85
N GLN A 322 -2.31 27.63 7.08
CA GLN A 322 -3.23 28.48 7.83
C GLN A 322 -2.64 28.87 9.16
N PHE A 323 -2.90 30.13 9.56
CA PHE A 323 -2.61 30.67 10.89
C PHE A 323 -3.92 31.03 11.56
N LEU A 324 -4.23 30.31 12.61
CA LEU A 324 -5.50 30.45 13.36
C LEU A 324 -5.21 30.96 14.75
N SER A 325 -6.14 31.73 15.33
CA SER A 325 -6.05 32.18 16.70
C SER A 325 -7.40 32.04 17.39
N PHE A 326 -7.41 31.38 18.54
CA PHE A 326 -8.60 31.12 19.31
C PHE A 326 -8.37 31.46 20.79
N THR A 327 -9.46 31.84 21.47
CA THR A 327 -9.42 32.04 22.93
C THR A 327 -10.28 30.99 23.59
N PHE A 328 -9.64 30.14 24.39
CA PHE A 328 -10.34 29.19 25.26
C PHE A 328 -10.65 29.86 26.60
N ARG A 329 -11.90 29.74 26.99
CA ARG A 329 -12.40 30.27 28.29
C ARG A 329 -12.44 29.17 29.34
#